data_1bd4aee8b8cf1b5bde02fe7f745c6328
#
_entry.id   1bd4aee8b8cf1b5bde02fe7f745c6328
#
_cell.length_a   1.000
_cell.length_b   1.000
_cell.length_c   1.000
_cell.angle_alpha   90.00
_cell.angle_beta   90.00
_cell.angle_gamma   90.00
#
_symmetry.space_group_name_H-M   'P 1'
#
loop_
_entity.id
_entity.type
_entity.pdbx_description
1 polymer ?
#
loop_
_entity_poly.entity_id
_entity_poly.type
_entity_poly.pdbx_seq_one_letter_code
_entity_poly.pdbx_strand_id
1 'polypeptide(L)'
;MATRQNHLMRIGKLARMTGITPRTLRFYEEIGLLTPTEHSTKGNRLYSRDCVDKIVTINNLKEYGLKLSEIEEIFCAKEKAANKKDAVGKIKTILTEQEKTLNFKIAFLNKMREELHSTLQVLEGCPTCRFEPLEKYCQECIFYEGEIPTTFKALVS
;
A
#
# COMPACT_ATOMS: atom_id res chain seq x y z
N MET A 1 -24.21 26.12 -6.77
CA MET A 1 -23.75 24.93 -7.52
C MET A 1 -22.82 25.43 -8.62
N ALA A 2 -21.50 25.34 -8.43
CA ALA A 2 -20.54 25.81 -9.40
C ALA A 2 -20.52 24.82 -10.58
N THR A 3 -20.85 25.29 -11.77
CA THR A 3 -20.75 24.58 -13.04
C THR A 3 -19.27 24.26 -13.26
N ARG A 4 -18.81 23.05 -12.89
CA ARG A 4 -17.50 22.54 -13.28
C ARG A 4 -17.48 22.49 -14.80
N GLN A 5 -16.79 23.42 -15.43
CA GLN A 5 -16.52 23.35 -16.87
C GLN A 5 -15.80 22.01 -17.11
N ASN A 6 -16.50 21.11 -17.78
CA ASN A 6 -16.04 19.73 -18.04
C ASN A 6 -15.02 19.80 -19.18
N HIS A 7 -13.78 20.24 -18.87
CA HIS A 7 -12.69 20.22 -19.85
C HIS A 7 -12.29 18.78 -20.15
N LEU A 8 -12.84 18.27 -21.25
CA LEU A 8 -12.49 16.96 -21.78
C LEU A 8 -11.02 16.92 -22.23
N MET A 9 -10.36 15.82 -21.96
CA MET A 9 -8.96 15.62 -22.29
C MET A 9 -8.70 14.25 -22.91
N ARG A 10 -7.65 14.17 -23.72
CA ARG A 10 -7.17 12.88 -24.26
C ARG A 10 -6.37 12.09 -23.22
N ILE A 11 -6.25 10.78 -23.41
CA ILE A 11 -5.53 9.86 -22.52
C ILE A 11 -4.11 10.32 -22.19
N GLY A 12 -3.38 10.91 -23.13
CA GLY A 12 -2.02 11.43 -22.88
C GLY A 12 -1.97 12.60 -21.90
N LYS A 13 -3.02 13.47 -21.86
CA LYS A 13 -3.13 14.54 -20.87
C LYS A 13 -3.54 13.96 -19.52
N LEU A 14 -4.46 13.01 -19.49
CA LEU A 14 -4.88 12.27 -18.30
C LEU A 14 -3.68 11.57 -17.66
N ALA A 15 -2.86 10.88 -18.44
CA ALA A 15 -1.63 10.21 -18.01
C ALA A 15 -0.66 11.18 -17.32
N ARG A 16 -0.40 12.34 -17.92
CA ARG A 16 0.48 13.36 -17.33
C ARG A 16 -0.07 13.94 -16.03
N MET A 17 -1.37 14.13 -15.93
CA MET A 17 -2.01 14.69 -14.73
C MET A 17 -2.04 13.71 -13.55
N THR A 18 -2.09 12.42 -13.83
CA THR A 18 -2.21 11.37 -12.81
C THR A 18 -0.89 10.64 -12.50
N GLY A 19 0.16 10.88 -13.29
CA GLY A 19 1.43 10.15 -13.19
C GLY A 19 1.34 8.69 -13.67
N ILE A 20 0.22 8.29 -14.27
CA ILE A 20 -0.05 6.91 -14.71
C ILE A 20 0.23 6.78 -16.21
N THR A 21 0.82 5.64 -16.62
CA THR A 21 1.10 5.42 -18.05
C THR A 21 -0.18 5.25 -18.86
N PRO A 22 -0.21 5.67 -20.14
CA PRO A 22 -1.37 5.42 -21.00
C PRO A 22 -1.73 3.93 -21.12
N ARG A 23 -0.75 3.02 -21.00
CA ARG A 23 -0.96 1.57 -21.00
C ARG A 23 -1.77 1.13 -19.78
N THR A 24 -1.39 1.62 -18.59
CA THR A 24 -2.12 1.31 -17.34
C THR A 24 -3.54 1.89 -17.37
N LEU A 25 -3.71 3.10 -17.93
CA LEU A 25 -5.05 3.69 -18.08
C LEU A 25 -5.95 2.86 -19.01
N ARG A 26 -5.42 2.33 -20.11
CA ARG A 26 -6.16 1.40 -21.00
C ARG A 26 -6.51 0.10 -20.29
N PHE A 27 -5.59 -0.45 -19.49
CA PHE A 27 -5.87 -1.61 -18.67
C PHE A 27 -7.01 -1.33 -17.67
N TYR A 28 -7.05 -0.15 -17.05
CA TYR A 28 -8.16 0.25 -16.17
C TYR A 28 -9.49 0.37 -16.93
N GLU A 29 -9.46 0.73 -18.21
CA GLU A 29 -10.65 0.67 -19.09
C GLU A 29 -11.10 -0.77 -19.36
N GLU A 30 -10.16 -1.66 -19.67
CA GLU A 30 -10.43 -3.08 -19.97
C GLU A 30 -11.10 -3.80 -18.79
N ILE A 31 -10.69 -3.49 -17.57
CA ILE A 31 -11.27 -4.05 -16.35
C ILE A 31 -12.46 -3.23 -15.79
N GLY A 32 -12.92 -2.19 -16.50
CA GLY A 32 -14.09 -1.39 -16.09
C GLY A 32 -13.86 -0.38 -14.98
N LEU A 33 -12.62 -0.23 -14.48
CA LEU A 33 -12.30 0.77 -13.45
C LEU A 33 -12.28 2.20 -13.98
N LEU A 34 -12.04 2.39 -15.28
CA LEU A 34 -12.07 3.69 -15.95
C LEU A 34 -13.03 3.60 -17.16
N THR A 35 -13.86 4.63 -17.33
CA THR A 35 -14.73 4.72 -18.52
C THR A 35 -14.50 6.08 -19.16
N PRO A 36 -14.28 6.14 -20.49
CA PRO A 36 -14.25 7.43 -21.21
C PRO A 36 -15.56 8.18 -21.00
N THR A 37 -15.48 9.48 -20.79
CA THR A 37 -16.65 10.33 -20.59
C THR A 37 -17.41 10.50 -21.92
N GLU A 38 -16.66 10.69 -23.01
CA GLU A 38 -17.19 10.90 -24.37
C GLU A 38 -16.24 10.35 -25.44
N HIS A 39 -16.74 10.31 -26.67
CA HIS A 39 -15.91 10.07 -27.86
C HIS A 39 -15.97 11.33 -28.75
N SER A 40 -14.83 11.78 -29.23
CA SER A 40 -14.78 12.85 -30.21
C SER A 40 -15.41 12.43 -31.54
N THR A 41 -15.73 13.39 -32.41
CA THR A 41 -16.23 13.13 -33.79
C THR A 41 -15.29 12.24 -34.63
N LYS A 42 -14.00 12.13 -34.24
CA LYS A 42 -13.00 11.24 -34.85
C LYS A 42 -12.81 9.91 -34.09
N GLY A 43 -13.72 9.56 -33.18
CA GLY A 43 -13.66 8.32 -32.42
C GLY A 43 -12.62 8.30 -31.28
N ASN A 44 -11.92 9.39 -30.98
CA ASN A 44 -10.95 9.42 -29.88
C ASN A 44 -11.67 9.47 -28.52
N ARG A 45 -11.19 8.68 -27.56
CA ARG A 45 -11.68 8.67 -26.19
C ARG A 45 -11.32 9.98 -25.48
N LEU A 46 -12.28 10.56 -24.79
CA LEU A 46 -12.16 11.81 -24.03
C LEU A 46 -12.57 11.56 -22.58
N TYR A 47 -11.87 12.17 -21.64
CA TYR A 47 -12.00 11.97 -20.20
C TYR A 47 -12.24 13.31 -19.52
N SER A 48 -13.15 13.33 -18.56
CA SER A 48 -13.43 14.50 -17.73
C SER A 48 -12.42 14.64 -16.58
N ARG A 49 -12.53 15.71 -15.84
CA ARG A 49 -11.75 15.91 -14.62
C ARG A 49 -12.09 14.87 -13.54
N ASP A 50 -13.31 14.39 -13.50
CA ASP A 50 -13.74 13.35 -12.54
C ASP A 50 -12.96 12.03 -12.76
N CYS A 51 -12.52 11.76 -14.00
CA CYS A 51 -11.63 10.62 -14.27
C CYS A 51 -10.26 10.79 -13.59
N VAL A 52 -9.74 12.03 -13.47
CA VAL A 52 -8.50 12.29 -12.72
C VAL A 52 -8.70 11.95 -11.26
N ASP A 53 -9.77 12.46 -10.64
CA ASP A 53 -10.08 12.22 -9.22
C ASP A 53 -10.29 10.72 -8.96
N LYS A 54 -10.97 10.01 -9.86
CA LYS A 54 -11.16 8.55 -9.79
C LYS A 54 -9.83 7.80 -9.82
N ILE A 55 -8.92 8.16 -10.73
CA ILE A 55 -7.60 7.52 -10.86
C ILE A 55 -6.72 7.80 -9.62
N VAL A 56 -6.72 9.02 -9.11
CA VAL A 56 -6.01 9.36 -7.87
C VAL A 56 -6.53 8.50 -6.71
N THR A 57 -7.85 8.33 -6.60
CA THR A 57 -8.45 7.45 -5.58
C THR A 57 -8.02 6.00 -5.76
N ILE A 58 -8.00 5.45 -6.99
CA ILE A 58 -7.52 4.10 -7.28
C ILE A 58 -6.08 3.93 -6.83
N ASN A 59 -5.20 4.89 -7.13
CA ASN A 59 -3.80 4.82 -6.74
C ASN A 59 -3.62 4.83 -5.22
N ASN A 60 -4.30 5.73 -4.51
CA ASN A 60 -4.24 5.78 -3.05
C ASN A 60 -4.70 4.45 -2.42
N LEU A 61 -5.79 3.87 -2.91
CA LEU A 61 -6.26 2.58 -2.43
C LEU A 61 -5.25 1.45 -2.71
N LYS A 62 -4.56 1.48 -3.86
CA LYS A 62 -3.46 0.54 -4.15
C LYS A 62 -2.26 0.73 -3.22
N GLU A 63 -1.88 1.97 -2.92
CA GLU A 63 -0.82 2.28 -1.96
C GLU A 63 -1.16 1.79 -0.56
N TYR A 64 -2.43 1.83 -0.18
CA TYR A 64 -2.90 1.22 1.08
C TYR A 64 -2.88 -0.32 1.03
N GLY A 65 -2.58 -0.92 -0.13
CA GLY A 65 -2.43 -2.36 -0.31
C GLY A 65 -3.70 -3.09 -0.73
N LEU A 66 -4.75 -2.39 -1.16
CA LEU A 66 -5.92 -3.04 -1.73
C LEU A 66 -5.60 -3.64 -3.11
N LYS A 67 -6.18 -4.79 -3.38
CA LYS A 67 -6.15 -5.42 -4.71
C LYS A 67 -7.07 -4.68 -5.67
N LEU A 68 -6.79 -4.75 -6.97
CA LEU A 68 -7.65 -4.12 -7.98
C LEU A 68 -9.10 -4.63 -7.96
N SER A 69 -9.31 -5.91 -7.64
CA SER A 69 -10.64 -6.48 -7.46
C SER A 69 -11.42 -5.84 -6.31
N GLU A 70 -10.75 -5.58 -5.18
CA GLU A 70 -11.38 -4.91 -4.02
C GLU A 70 -11.70 -3.45 -4.34
N ILE A 71 -10.84 -2.79 -5.10
CA ILE A 71 -11.07 -1.43 -5.58
C ILE A 71 -12.25 -1.40 -6.56
N GLU A 72 -12.35 -2.37 -7.45
CA GLU A 72 -13.51 -2.53 -8.35
C GLU A 72 -14.80 -2.73 -7.56
N GLU A 73 -14.80 -3.58 -6.53
CA GLU A 73 -15.94 -3.78 -5.65
C GLU A 73 -16.39 -2.48 -4.96
N ILE A 74 -15.44 -1.64 -4.51
CA ILE A 74 -15.74 -0.33 -3.92
C ILE A 74 -16.48 0.57 -4.91
N PHE A 75 -15.99 0.67 -6.14
CA PHE A 75 -16.63 1.49 -7.18
C PHE A 75 -17.98 0.90 -7.62
N CYS A 76 -18.05 -0.43 -7.80
CA CYS A 76 -19.31 -1.12 -8.10
C CYS A 76 -20.35 -0.96 -6.99
N ALA A 77 -19.93 -1.04 -5.72
CA ALA A 77 -20.83 -0.82 -4.60
C ALA A 77 -21.42 0.59 -4.62
N LYS A 78 -20.60 1.59 -4.99
CA LYS A 78 -21.05 2.98 -5.14
C LYS A 78 -22.06 3.16 -6.28
N GLU A 79 -21.85 2.46 -7.42
CA GLU A 79 -22.65 2.64 -8.64
C GLU A 79 -23.91 1.77 -8.68
N LYS A 80 -23.84 0.54 -8.14
CA LYS A 80 -24.89 -0.50 -8.30
C LYS A 80 -25.65 -0.84 -7.03
N ALA A 81 -25.32 -0.27 -5.87
CA ALA A 81 -26.07 -0.57 -4.65
C ALA A 81 -27.51 -0.06 -4.72
N ALA A 82 -28.44 -0.86 -4.23
CA ALA A 82 -29.86 -0.53 -4.20
C ALA A 82 -30.15 0.73 -3.35
N ASN A 83 -29.29 0.97 -2.35
CA ASN A 83 -29.38 2.16 -1.50
C ASN A 83 -28.01 2.55 -0.93
N LYS A 84 -27.92 3.77 -0.41
CA LYS A 84 -26.67 4.33 0.16
C LYS A 84 -26.14 3.51 1.34
N LYS A 85 -27.01 2.92 2.17
CA LYS A 85 -26.63 2.15 3.35
C LYS A 85 -25.86 0.89 2.96
N ASP A 86 -26.32 0.17 1.95
CA ASP A 86 -25.68 -1.05 1.45
C ASP A 86 -24.32 -0.75 0.80
N ALA A 87 -24.25 0.34 0.01
CA ALA A 87 -22.98 0.82 -0.55
C ALA A 87 -21.94 1.09 0.54
N VAL A 88 -22.32 1.90 1.53
CA VAL A 88 -21.46 2.26 2.67
C VAL A 88 -21.07 1.02 3.47
N GLY A 89 -22.00 0.09 3.71
CA GLY A 89 -21.73 -1.16 4.43
C GLY A 89 -20.63 -1.99 3.76
N LYS A 90 -20.74 -2.23 2.45
CA LYS A 90 -19.73 -2.97 1.67
C LYS A 90 -18.35 -2.28 1.67
N ILE A 91 -18.33 -0.98 1.40
CA ILE A 91 -17.08 -0.20 1.40
C ILE A 91 -16.42 -0.26 2.79
N LYS A 92 -17.21 -0.08 3.86
CA LYS A 92 -16.71 -0.16 5.23
C LYS A 92 -16.08 -1.52 5.52
N THR A 93 -16.72 -2.62 5.11
CA THR A 93 -16.18 -3.98 5.31
C THR A 93 -14.79 -4.14 4.66
N ILE A 94 -14.65 -3.75 3.40
CA ILE A 94 -13.37 -3.86 2.65
C ILE A 94 -12.27 -3.03 3.35
N LEU A 95 -12.58 -1.78 3.69
CA LEU A 95 -11.60 -0.89 4.32
C LEU A 95 -11.22 -1.34 5.74
N THR A 96 -12.17 -1.86 6.51
CA THR A 96 -11.89 -2.41 7.86
C THR A 96 -10.98 -3.63 7.78
N GLU A 97 -11.15 -4.51 6.80
CA GLU A 97 -10.29 -5.68 6.65
C GLU A 97 -8.87 -5.27 6.23
N GLN A 98 -8.75 -4.26 5.38
CA GLN A 98 -7.44 -3.70 5.02
C GLN A 98 -6.76 -3.02 6.21
N GLU A 99 -7.51 -2.29 7.05
CA GLU A 99 -6.99 -1.69 8.27
C GLU A 99 -6.43 -2.75 9.23
N LYS A 100 -7.14 -3.87 9.44
CA LYS A 100 -6.62 -5.01 10.24
C LYS A 100 -5.32 -5.56 9.66
N THR A 101 -5.26 -5.72 8.34
CA THR A 101 -4.06 -6.20 7.65
C THR A 101 -2.88 -5.25 7.87
N LEU A 102 -3.10 -3.94 7.81
CA LEU A 102 -2.08 -2.94 8.08
C LEU A 102 -1.62 -2.96 9.54
N ASN A 103 -2.54 -3.06 10.48
CA ASN A 103 -2.22 -3.16 11.91
C ASN A 103 -1.38 -4.41 12.22
N PHE A 104 -1.70 -5.54 11.60
CA PHE A 104 -0.87 -6.75 11.71
C PHE A 104 0.55 -6.53 11.17
N LYS A 105 0.69 -5.89 10.00
CA LYS A 105 2.01 -5.57 9.43
C LYS A 105 2.80 -4.61 10.33
N ILE A 106 2.14 -3.61 10.91
CA ILE A 106 2.78 -2.66 11.85
C ILE A 106 3.30 -3.41 13.08
N ALA A 107 2.49 -4.28 13.69
CA ALA A 107 2.90 -5.06 14.84
C ALA A 107 4.10 -5.98 14.51
N PHE A 108 4.07 -6.62 13.35
CA PHE A 108 5.17 -7.47 12.88
C PHE A 108 6.46 -6.66 12.66
N LEU A 109 6.37 -5.50 11.98
CA LEU A 109 7.53 -4.63 11.75
C LEU A 109 8.10 -4.07 13.06
N ASN A 110 7.25 -3.72 14.02
CA ASN A 110 7.70 -3.26 15.33
C ASN A 110 8.48 -4.36 16.06
N LYS A 111 7.97 -5.61 16.04
CA LYS A 111 8.68 -6.75 16.62
C LYS A 111 10.07 -6.95 15.98
N MET A 112 10.14 -6.92 14.64
CA MET A 112 11.43 -7.02 13.94
C MET A 112 12.39 -5.89 14.32
N ARG A 113 11.88 -4.67 14.43
CA ARG A 113 12.68 -3.50 14.84
C ARG A 113 13.22 -3.66 16.26
N GLU A 114 12.43 -4.16 17.18
CA GLU A 114 12.83 -4.43 18.57
C GLU A 114 13.93 -5.50 18.62
N GLU A 115 13.77 -6.57 17.84
CA GLU A 115 14.79 -7.63 17.74
C GLU A 115 16.11 -7.12 17.17
N LEU A 116 16.06 -6.30 16.11
CA LEU A 116 17.25 -5.65 15.56
C LEU A 116 17.89 -4.69 16.56
N HIS A 117 17.08 -3.90 17.27
CA HIS A 117 17.59 -2.97 18.27
C HIS A 117 18.31 -3.71 19.41
N SER A 118 17.72 -4.79 19.92
CA SER A 118 18.35 -5.64 20.93
C SER A 118 19.65 -6.25 20.43
N THR A 119 19.69 -6.67 19.15
CA THR A 119 20.91 -7.20 18.53
C THR A 119 22.00 -6.12 18.45
N LEU A 120 21.64 -4.90 18.07
CA LEU A 120 22.60 -3.78 18.02
C LEU A 120 23.15 -3.44 19.41
N GLN A 121 22.34 -3.43 20.46
CA GLN A 121 22.79 -3.21 21.82
C GLN A 121 23.82 -4.25 22.28
N VAL A 122 23.61 -5.53 21.93
CA VAL A 122 24.61 -6.58 22.22
C VAL A 122 25.91 -6.31 21.46
N LEU A 123 25.82 -5.96 20.18
CA LEU A 123 27.01 -5.69 19.35
C LEU A 123 27.79 -4.45 19.83
N GLU A 124 27.16 -3.45 20.41
CA GLU A 124 27.85 -2.28 21.00
C GLU A 124 28.77 -2.68 22.15
N GLY A 125 28.43 -3.70 22.93
CA GLY A 125 29.26 -4.27 23.99
C GLY A 125 30.39 -5.18 23.49
N CYS A 126 30.28 -5.74 22.29
CA CYS A 126 31.23 -6.73 21.76
C CYS A 126 32.69 -6.23 21.65
N PRO A 127 33.01 -4.97 21.26
CA PRO A 127 34.39 -4.50 21.15
C PRO A 127 35.15 -4.49 22.49
N THR A 128 34.44 -4.51 23.62
CA THR A 128 35.03 -4.54 24.96
C THR A 128 35.04 -5.97 25.55
N CYS A 129 34.51 -6.94 24.83
CA CYS A 129 34.46 -8.33 25.27
C CYS A 129 35.88 -8.93 25.29
N ARG A 130 36.23 -9.64 26.39
CA ARG A 130 37.55 -10.27 26.59
C ARG A 130 37.58 -11.73 26.08
N PHE A 131 36.51 -12.21 25.51
CA PHE A 131 36.42 -13.60 25.06
C PHE A 131 36.73 -13.71 23.57
N GLU A 132 37.80 -14.43 23.21
CA GLU A 132 38.13 -14.87 21.87
C GLU A 132 38.20 -16.39 21.82
N PRO A 133 37.66 -17.07 20.82
CA PRO A 133 36.90 -16.58 19.67
C PRO A 133 35.41 -16.37 19.95
N LEU A 134 34.76 -15.51 19.17
CA LEU A 134 33.35 -15.13 19.25
C LEU A 134 32.37 -16.32 19.37
N GLU A 135 32.67 -17.45 18.73
CA GLU A 135 31.74 -18.58 18.57
C GLU A 135 31.40 -19.34 19.89
N LYS A 136 32.31 -19.42 20.85
CA LYS A 136 32.16 -20.31 22.00
C LYS A 136 31.47 -19.71 23.21
N TYR A 137 31.53 -18.40 23.37
CA TYR A 137 31.10 -17.72 24.60
C TYR A 137 29.98 -16.69 24.38
N CYS A 138 29.59 -16.41 23.14
CA CYS A 138 28.50 -15.47 22.84
C CYS A 138 27.14 -15.98 23.31
N GLN A 139 26.98 -17.28 23.56
CA GLN A 139 25.72 -17.83 24.10
C GLN A 139 25.53 -17.49 25.59
N GLU A 140 26.60 -17.17 26.30
CA GLU A 140 26.63 -16.76 27.73
C GLU A 140 27.05 -15.30 27.89
N CYS A 141 26.63 -14.43 26.97
CA CYS A 141 27.07 -13.04 26.91
C CYS A 141 26.73 -12.26 28.19
N ILE A 142 27.75 -11.84 28.95
CA ILE A 142 27.61 -11.10 30.21
C ILE A 142 27.17 -9.63 30.01
N PHE A 143 27.22 -9.12 28.77
CA PHE A 143 26.80 -7.75 28.43
C PHE A 143 25.31 -7.66 28.10
N TYR A 144 24.57 -8.77 28.13
CA TYR A 144 23.16 -8.79 27.82
C TYR A 144 22.37 -9.45 28.96
N GLU A 145 21.62 -8.65 29.71
CA GLU A 145 20.70 -9.10 30.76
C GLU A 145 19.37 -9.56 30.15
N GLY A 146 19.33 -10.69 29.47
CA GLY A 146 18.09 -11.22 28.88
C GLY A 146 18.30 -12.37 27.92
N GLU A 147 17.26 -12.73 27.16
CA GLU A 147 17.39 -13.73 26.09
C GLU A 147 18.16 -13.12 24.91
N ILE A 148 19.27 -13.74 24.51
CA ILE A 148 20.04 -13.32 23.33
C ILE A 148 19.12 -13.37 22.09
N PRO A 149 18.99 -12.27 21.34
CA PRO A 149 18.13 -12.22 20.17
C PRO A 149 18.47 -13.34 19.16
N THR A 150 17.44 -13.96 18.57
CA THR A 150 17.62 -15.05 17.61
C THR A 150 18.48 -14.62 16.42
N THR A 151 18.29 -13.39 15.96
CA THR A 151 19.09 -12.79 14.88
C THR A 151 20.56 -12.71 15.24
N PHE A 152 20.90 -12.34 16.50
CA PHE A 152 22.28 -12.32 16.98
C PHE A 152 22.90 -13.72 17.02
N LYS A 153 22.18 -14.71 17.55
CA LYS A 153 22.63 -16.11 17.58
C LYS A 153 23.02 -16.62 16.18
N ALA A 154 22.22 -16.27 15.17
CA ALA A 154 22.48 -16.66 13.79
C ALA A 154 23.70 -15.94 13.15
N LEU A 155 24.08 -14.77 13.65
CA LEU A 155 25.25 -14.02 13.15
C LEU A 155 26.58 -14.47 13.75
N VAL A 156 26.54 -15.12 14.95
CA VAL A 156 27.75 -15.52 15.71
C VAL A 156 27.93 -17.04 15.84
N SER A 157 27.03 -17.83 15.22
CA SER A 157 27.14 -19.29 15.08
C SER A 157 27.77 -19.69 13.76
#